data_bcd32d3edba7891fa89d6ec32f8cddac
#
_entry.id   bcd32d3edba7891fa89d6ec32f8cddac
#
_cell.length_a   1.000
_cell.length_b   1.000
_cell.length_c   1.000
_cell.angle_alpha   90.00
_cell.angle_beta   90.00
_cell.angle_gamma   90.00
#
_symmetry.space_group_name_H-M   'P 1'
#
loop_
_entity.id
_entity.type
_entity.pdbx_description
1 polymer ?
#
loop_
_entity_poly.entity_id
_entity_poly.type
_entity_poly.pdbx_seq_one_letter_code
_entity_poly.pdbx_strand_id
1 'polypeptide(L)'
;MKEKECKLVQDLLPNYIEKLTSKESNKIIETHLKECPECKRIFEDMQYDIGLKSKEQCQKETKYMKKYRNKLKILKFLGLILLIIVLAFVVNTIRKYIILNDLYNKSQTINIETKDNYHAILTASRQNSVYYIEQYRKGNKAIQYENSYIKDGNKIKISNKTHYNSNTENFSLISDGINKEKVKGSEDIQNLEWQDLSELKINSLYSAIYSKVKKINYEKRDCYLIQDFGQEIVVEANTGNIIRMVSSLPEEQTTTFEYFREFDTVQDSDIIRPETTDYMEK
;
A
#
# COMPACT_ATOMS: atom_id res chain seq x y z
N MET A 1 82.21 -36.23 -31.84
CA MET A 1 82.09 -34.88 -31.19
C MET A 1 80.71 -34.28 -31.43
N LYS A 2 80.20 -34.28 -32.66
CA LYS A 2 78.91 -33.63 -33.02
C LYS A 2 77.68 -34.09 -32.21
N GLU A 3 77.56 -35.38 -31.84
CA GLU A 3 76.43 -35.92 -31.14
C GLU A 3 76.29 -35.41 -29.69
N LYS A 4 77.40 -35.20 -28.99
CA LYS A 4 77.39 -34.60 -27.64
C LYS A 4 77.04 -33.14 -27.63
N GLU A 5 77.43 -32.40 -28.67
CA GLU A 5 77.11 -31.00 -28.84
C GLU A 5 75.58 -30.80 -29.15
N CYS A 6 75.02 -31.69 -30.02
CA CYS A 6 73.60 -31.68 -30.29
C CYS A 6 72.73 -31.89 -29.00
N LYS A 7 73.13 -32.87 -28.16
CA LYS A 7 72.39 -33.09 -26.88
C LYS A 7 72.48 -31.89 -25.95
N LEU A 8 73.66 -31.28 -25.81
CA LEU A 8 73.81 -30.09 -24.99
C LEU A 8 72.95 -28.91 -25.49
N VAL A 9 72.91 -28.68 -26.81
CA VAL A 9 72.13 -27.63 -27.41
C VAL A 9 70.62 -27.91 -27.24
N GLN A 10 70.17 -29.15 -27.46
CA GLN A 10 68.77 -29.53 -27.25
C GLN A 10 68.33 -29.32 -25.80
N ASP A 11 69.11 -29.61 -24.79
CA ASP A 11 68.88 -29.41 -23.37
C ASP A 11 68.76 -27.90 -23.04
N LEU A 12 69.43 -27.03 -23.77
CA LEU A 12 69.43 -25.59 -23.57
C LEU A 12 68.32 -24.86 -24.38
N LEU A 13 67.76 -25.48 -25.44
CA LEU A 13 66.74 -24.87 -26.29
C LEU A 13 65.49 -24.30 -25.53
N PRO A 14 64.90 -25.01 -24.53
CA PRO A 14 63.79 -24.47 -23.76
C PRO A 14 64.15 -23.14 -23.09
N ASN A 15 65.26 -23.08 -22.38
CA ASN A 15 65.76 -21.89 -21.72
C ASN A 15 66.14 -20.77 -22.69
N TYR A 16 66.65 -21.11 -23.87
CA TYR A 16 67.00 -20.19 -24.92
C TYR A 16 65.72 -19.51 -25.50
N ILE A 17 64.61 -20.24 -25.72
CA ILE A 17 63.35 -19.75 -26.20
C ILE A 17 62.74 -18.79 -25.15
N GLU A 18 62.86 -19.13 -23.88
CA GLU A 18 62.39 -18.31 -22.77
C GLU A 18 63.32 -17.11 -22.44
N LYS A 19 64.42 -16.95 -23.17
CA LYS A 19 65.47 -15.92 -22.97
C LYS A 19 66.11 -15.94 -21.60
N LEU A 20 66.32 -17.15 -21.05
CA LEU A 20 66.93 -17.38 -19.73
C LEU A 20 68.35 -17.77 -19.81
N THR A 21 68.98 -17.89 -21.01
CA THR A 21 70.35 -18.25 -21.25
C THR A 21 71.27 -17.04 -21.28
N SER A 22 72.59 -17.26 -20.94
CA SER A 22 73.64 -16.21 -21.00
C SER A 22 73.98 -15.82 -22.44
N LYS A 23 74.55 -14.62 -22.62
CA LYS A 23 74.98 -14.17 -23.96
C LYS A 23 75.98 -15.09 -24.60
N GLU A 24 76.85 -15.72 -23.84
CA GLU A 24 77.88 -16.69 -24.29
C GLU A 24 77.18 -17.99 -24.76
N SER A 25 76.22 -18.49 -23.97
CA SER A 25 75.43 -19.68 -24.35
C SER A 25 74.58 -19.39 -25.60
N ASN A 26 73.99 -18.22 -25.74
CA ASN A 26 73.21 -17.82 -26.90
C ASN A 26 74.06 -17.92 -28.19
N LYS A 27 75.32 -17.42 -28.19
CA LYS A 27 76.19 -17.50 -29.37
C LYS A 27 76.47 -18.94 -29.73
N ILE A 28 76.71 -19.84 -28.78
CA ILE A 28 76.95 -21.25 -29.05
C ILE A 28 75.73 -21.91 -29.65
N ILE A 29 74.58 -21.69 -29.11
CA ILE A 29 73.25 -22.18 -29.61
C ILE A 29 73.00 -21.68 -31.03
N GLU A 30 73.13 -20.39 -31.26
CA GLU A 30 72.88 -19.76 -32.57
C GLU A 30 73.86 -20.28 -33.67
N THR A 31 75.15 -20.53 -33.30
CA THR A 31 76.12 -21.10 -34.23
C THR A 31 75.76 -22.54 -34.56
N HIS A 32 75.42 -23.33 -33.57
CA HIS A 32 75.02 -24.73 -33.74
C HIS A 32 73.73 -24.86 -34.57
N LEU A 33 72.70 -24.01 -34.33
CA LEU A 33 71.43 -23.99 -35.10
C LEU A 33 71.62 -23.62 -36.57
N LYS A 34 72.70 -22.91 -36.92
CA LYS A 34 73.10 -22.66 -38.34
C LYS A 34 73.72 -23.88 -39.01
N GLU A 35 74.42 -24.71 -38.25
CA GLU A 35 75.17 -25.81 -38.79
C GLU A 35 74.49 -27.20 -38.66
N CYS A 36 73.45 -27.30 -37.76
CA CYS A 36 72.77 -28.57 -37.51
C CYS A 36 71.22 -28.41 -37.89
N PRO A 37 70.81 -29.02 -39.02
CA PRO A 37 69.43 -28.94 -39.50
C PRO A 37 68.44 -29.62 -38.51
N GLU A 38 68.88 -30.67 -37.82
CA GLU A 38 68.00 -31.41 -36.88
C GLU A 38 67.74 -30.59 -35.61
N CYS A 39 68.72 -29.96 -35.04
CA CYS A 39 68.50 -29.08 -33.88
C CYS A 39 67.69 -27.82 -34.24
N LYS A 40 67.86 -27.33 -35.47
CA LYS A 40 67.04 -26.22 -36.03
C LYS A 40 65.55 -26.60 -36.12
N ARG A 41 65.25 -27.80 -36.63
CA ARG A 41 63.91 -28.31 -36.74
C ARG A 41 63.23 -28.42 -35.33
N ILE A 42 64.00 -29.00 -34.37
CA ILE A 42 63.52 -29.12 -32.97
C ILE A 42 63.22 -27.73 -32.39
N PHE A 43 64.08 -26.78 -32.62
CA PHE A 43 63.83 -25.38 -32.19
C PHE A 43 62.61 -24.75 -32.80
N GLU A 44 62.37 -24.90 -34.11
CA GLU A 44 61.18 -24.38 -34.82
C GLU A 44 59.91 -25.05 -34.31
N ASP A 45 59.88 -26.35 -34.10
CA ASP A 45 58.78 -27.12 -33.54
C ASP A 45 58.43 -26.62 -32.10
N MET A 46 59.43 -26.41 -31.25
CA MET A 46 59.24 -25.87 -29.90
C MET A 46 58.66 -24.44 -29.89
N GLN A 47 59.15 -23.57 -30.79
CA GLN A 47 58.61 -22.20 -30.94
C GLN A 47 57.17 -22.22 -31.43
N TYR A 48 56.83 -23.12 -32.36
CA TYR A 48 55.50 -23.26 -32.87
C TYR A 48 54.50 -23.69 -31.75
N ASP A 49 54.86 -24.70 -30.97
CA ASP A 49 54.04 -25.19 -29.85
C ASP A 49 53.81 -24.13 -28.77
N ILE A 50 54.83 -23.36 -28.41
CA ILE A 50 54.71 -22.27 -27.44
C ILE A 50 53.81 -21.17 -28.01
N GLY A 51 53.94 -20.82 -29.30
CA GLY A 51 53.14 -19.84 -29.97
C GLY A 51 51.66 -20.24 -30.03
N LEU A 52 51.36 -21.51 -30.26
CA LEU A 52 49.98 -22.03 -30.28
C LEU A 52 49.38 -22.00 -28.87
N LYS A 53 50.08 -22.50 -27.86
CA LYS A 53 49.64 -22.50 -26.47
C LYS A 53 49.37 -21.09 -25.96
N SER A 54 50.23 -20.13 -26.26
CA SER A 54 50.04 -18.72 -25.91
C SER A 54 48.80 -18.12 -26.56
N LYS A 55 48.53 -18.37 -27.87
CA LYS A 55 47.35 -17.91 -28.57
C LYS A 55 46.05 -18.51 -28.03
N GLU A 56 46.07 -19.80 -27.72
CA GLU A 56 44.91 -20.51 -27.17
C GLU A 56 44.52 -20.01 -25.76
N GLN A 57 45.53 -19.79 -24.93
CA GLN A 57 45.34 -19.25 -23.58
C GLN A 57 44.78 -17.80 -23.65
N CYS A 58 45.34 -16.94 -24.48
CA CYS A 58 44.89 -15.58 -24.68
C CYS A 58 43.45 -15.54 -25.23
N GLN A 59 43.06 -16.45 -26.11
CA GLN A 59 41.69 -16.56 -26.60
C GLN A 59 40.70 -17.02 -25.51
N LYS A 60 41.10 -17.94 -24.65
CA LYS A 60 40.28 -18.38 -23.51
C LYS A 60 40.08 -17.25 -22.50
N GLU A 61 41.09 -16.50 -22.17
CA GLU A 61 41.04 -15.37 -21.25
C GLU A 61 40.19 -14.23 -21.82
N THR A 62 40.32 -13.89 -23.10
CA THR A 62 39.51 -12.87 -23.74
C THR A 62 38.00 -13.24 -23.81
N LYS A 63 37.67 -14.51 -24.05
CA LYS A 63 36.31 -15.01 -24.00
C LYS A 63 35.70 -14.90 -22.58
N TYR A 64 36.51 -15.28 -21.58
CA TYR A 64 36.13 -15.22 -20.16
C TYR A 64 35.85 -13.76 -19.75
N MET A 65 36.74 -12.84 -20.08
CA MET A 65 36.55 -11.39 -19.80
C MET A 65 35.35 -10.78 -20.49
N LYS A 66 35.09 -11.18 -21.74
CA LYS A 66 33.86 -10.75 -22.45
C LYS A 66 32.57 -11.24 -21.75
N LYS A 67 32.53 -12.51 -21.33
CA LYS A 67 31.44 -13.12 -20.59
C LYS A 67 31.19 -12.39 -19.26
N TYR A 68 32.29 -12.10 -18.53
CA TYR A 68 32.21 -11.38 -17.25
C TYR A 68 31.70 -9.96 -17.40
N ARG A 69 32.19 -9.20 -18.40
CA ARG A 69 31.70 -7.86 -18.70
C ARG A 69 30.20 -7.84 -19.05
N ASN A 70 29.74 -8.82 -19.80
CA ASN A 70 28.33 -8.94 -20.14
C ASN A 70 27.47 -9.22 -18.90
N LYS A 71 27.90 -10.10 -18.00
CA LYS A 71 27.23 -10.33 -16.70
C LYS A 71 27.16 -9.06 -15.87
N LEU A 72 28.25 -8.30 -15.78
CA LEU A 72 28.26 -7.00 -15.08
C LEU A 72 27.30 -5.97 -15.68
N LYS A 73 27.19 -5.91 -17.03
CA LYS A 73 26.21 -5.02 -17.70
C LYS A 73 24.78 -5.40 -17.35
N ILE A 74 24.45 -6.70 -17.37
CA ILE A 74 23.14 -7.22 -17.00
C ILE A 74 22.84 -6.88 -15.53
N LEU A 75 23.79 -7.10 -14.63
CA LEU A 75 23.63 -6.80 -13.21
C LEU A 75 23.37 -5.30 -12.94
N LYS A 76 24.12 -4.42 -13.62
CA LYS A 76 23.91 -2.97 -13.56
C LYS A 76 22.54 -2.57 -14.08
N PHE A 77 22.09 -3.18 -15.19
CA PHE A 77 20.77 -2.93 -15.75
C PHE A 77 19.65 -3.39 -14.81
N LEU A 78 19.76 -4.58 -14.20
CA LEU A 78 18.82 -5.06 -13.20
C LEU A 78 18.80 -4.15 -11.95
N GLY A 79 19.97 -3.69 -11.51
CA GLY A 79 20.07 -2.72 -10.41
C GLY A 79 19.36 -1.40 -10.71
N LEU A 80 19.47 -0.89 -11.94
CA LEU A 80 18.76 0.31 -12.38
C LEU A 80 17.24 0.11 -12.39
N ILE A 81 16.77 -1.03 -12.89
CA ILE A 81 15.33 -1.37 -12.86
C ILE A 81 14.82 -1.42 -11.43
N LEU A 82 15.54 -2.09 -10.53
CA LEU A 82 15.17 -2.15 -9.12
C LEU A 82 15.10 -0.77 -8.49
N LEU A 83 16.05 0.11 -8.78
CA LEU A 83 16.06 1.48 -8.30
C LEU A 83 14.81 2.25 -8.77
N ILE A 84 14.42 2.12 -10.04
CA ILE A 84 13.21 2.75 -10.59
C ILE A 84 11.95 2.24 -9.88
N ILE A 85 11.86 0.93 -9.62
CA ILE A 85 10.72 0.33 -8.91
C ILE A 85 10.64 0.89 -7.47
N VAL A 86 11.77 0.97 -6.77
CA VAL A 86 11.82 1.53 -5.41
C VAL A 86 11.42 3.01 -5.41
N LEU A 87 11.92 3.80 -6.34
CA LEU A 87 11.55 5.20 -6.48
C LEU A 87 10.05 5.37 -6.75
N ALA A 88 9.49 4.59 -7.67
CA ALA A 88 8.05 4.62 -7.97
C ALA A 88 7.21 4.26 -6.74
N PHE A 89 7.63 3.25 -5.96
CA PHE A 89 6.99 2.87 -4.71
C PHE A 89 7.04 4.01 -3.68
N VAL A 90 8.19 4.64 -3.48
CA VAL A 90 8.36 5.77 -2.55
C VAL A 90 7.47 6.94 -2.94
N VAL A 91 7.49 7.35 -4.22
CA VAL A 91 6.66 8.44 -4.74
C VAL A 91 5.16 8.15 -4.52
N ASN A 92 4.73 6.93 -4.83
CA ASN A 92 3.33 6.53 -4.61
C ASN A 92 2.95 6.56 -3.13
N THR A 93 3.84 6.12 -2.24
CA THR A 93 3.61 6.14 -0.79
C THR A 93 3.51 7.58 -0.25
N ILE A 94 4.41 8.47 -0.69
CA ILE A 94 4.36 9.89 -0.32
C ILE A 94 3.06 10.54 -0.80
N ARG A 95 2.65 10.26 -2.05
CA ARG A 95 1.38 10.77 -2.59
C ARG A 95 0.19 10.32 -1.75
N LYS A 96 0.11 9.05 -1.38
CA LYS A 96 -0.95 8.53 -0.51
C LYS A 96 -0.94 9.19 0.86
N TYR A 97 0.24 9.32 1.46
CA TYR A 97 0.40 9.98 2.76
C TYR A 97 -0.13 11.42 2.74
N ILE A 98 0.21 12.19 1.70
CA ILE A 98 -0.28 13.56 1.55
C ILE A 98 -1.81 13.60 1.47
N ILE A 99 -2.42 12.72 0.67
CA ILE A 99 -3.89 12.65 0.54
C ILE A 99 -4.53 12.28 1.88
N LEU A 100 -4.05 11.24 2.54
CA LEU A 100 -4.62 10.78 3.82
C LEU A 100 -4.48 11.81 4.93
N ASN A 101 -3.35 12.49 4.98
CA ASN A 101 -3.11 13.57 5.94
C ASN A 101 -3.98 14.81 5.66
N ASP A 102 -4.22 15.16 4.40
CA ASP A 102 -5.12 16.26 4.02
C ASP A 102 -6.56 15.94 4.43
N LEU A 103 -7.04 14.73 4.13
CA LEU A 103 -8.37 14.28 4.54
C LEU A 103 -8.53 14.26 6.07
N TYR A 104 -7.53 13.76 6.78
CA TYR A 104 -7.51 13.77 8.23
C TYR A 104 -7.59 15.19 8.81
N ASN A 105 -6.78 16.12 8.30
CA ASN A 105 -6.80 17.50 8.78
C ASN A 105 -8.14 18.19 8.51
N LYS A 106 -8.76 17.93 7.36
CA LYS A 106 -10.08 18.44 7.04
C LYS A 106 -11.15 17.88 7.97
N SER A 107 -11.13 16.60 8.28
CA SER A 107 -12.07 15.97 9.20
C SER A 107 -12.01 16.57 10.60
N GLN A 108 -10.82 16.95 11.07
CA GLN A 108 -10.64 17.59 12.39
C GLN A 108 -11.27 18.97 12.49
N THR A 109 -11.51 19.66 11.36
CA THR A 109 -12.16 20.98 11.38
C THR A 109 -13.65 20.90 11.62
N ILE A 110 -14.24 19.72 11.53
CA ILE A 110 -15.68 19.47 11.67
C ILE A 110 -15.90 18.60 12.90
N ASN A 111 -15.80 19.19 14.07
CA ASN A 111 -16.23 18.52 15.30
C ASN A 111 -17.73 18.72 15.51
N ILE A 112 -18.48 17.61 15.39
CA ILE A 112 -19.94 17.60 15.57
C ILE A 112 -20.35 17.97 17.00
N GLU A 113 -19.50 17.65 17.97
CA GLU A 113 -19.74 17.95 19.38
C GLU A 113 -19.85 19.46 19.68
N THR A 114 -19.25 20.30 18.81
CA THR A 114 -19.27 21.75 18.92
C THR A 114 -20.35 22.41 18.07
N LYS A 115 -21.12 21.65 17.29
CA LYS A 115 -22.11 22.18 16.38
C LYS A 115 -23.50 22.10 17.00
N ASP A 116 -24.11 23.28 17.16
CA ASP A 116 -25.48 23.44 17.72
C ASP A 116 -26.59 23.36 16.67
N ASN A 117 -26.23 23.33 15.39
CA ASN A 117 -27.21 23.24 14.29
C ASN A 117 -26.74 22.24 13.25
N TYR A 118 -27.40 21.08 13.18
CA TYR A 118 -27.10 20.06 12.17
C TYR A 118 -28.28 19.12 11.93
N HIS A 119 -28.31 18.56 10.73
CA HIS A 119 -29.11 17.41 10.33
C HIS A 119 -28.14 16.25 10.04
N ALA A 120 -28.40 15.09 10.61
CA ALA A 120 -27.53 13.95 10.52
C ALA A 120 -28.30 12.64 10.37
N ILE A 121 -27.86 11.76 9.49
CA ILE A 121 -28.41 10.41 9.26
C ILE A 121 -27.30 9.40 9.36
N LEU A 122 -27.55 8.35 10.11
CA LEU A 122 -26.75 7.14 10.19
C LEU A 122 -27.59 5.93 9.82
N THR A 123 -27.18 5.21 8.80
CA THR A 123 -27.75 3.90 8.47
C THR A 123 -26.70 2.84 8.69
N ALA A 124 -26.97 1.86 9.55
CA ALA A 124 -26.15 0.67 9.72
C ALA A 124 -26.93 -0.53 9.21
N SER A 125 -26.40 -1.21 8.20
CA SER A 125 -27.01 -2.41 7.62
C SER A 125 -26.11 -3.61 7.77
N ARG A 126 -26.70 -4.72 8.19
CA ARG A 126 -26.08 -6.03 8.33
C ARG A 126 -27.04 -7.05 7.74
N GLN A 127 -26.56 -8.21 7.36
CA GLN A 127 -27.28 -9.28 6.65
C GLN A 127 -28.79 -9.43 6.97
N ASN A 128 -29.17 -9.33 8.26
CA ASN A 128 -30.54 -9.52 8.72
C ASN A 128 -31.08 -8.33 9.53
N SER A 129 -30.38 -7.21 9.57
CA SER A 129 -30.77 -6.05 10.36
C SER A 129 -30.42 -4.75 9.68
N VAL A 130 -31.29 -3.79 9.82
CA VAL A 130 -31.04 -2.40 9.44
C VAL A 130 -31.34 -1.54 10.65
N TYR A 131 -30.44 -0.66 10.96
CA TYR A 131 -30.59 0.34 12.00
C TYR A 131 -30.46 1.72 11.36
N TYR A 132 -31.42 2.57 11.60
CA TYR A 132 -31.50 3.91 11.02
C TYR A 132 -31.67 4.92 12.15
N ILE A 133 -30.84 5.94 12.19
CA ILE A 133 -30.97 7.09 13.06
C ILE A 133 -30.97 8.34 12.19
N GLU A 134 -31.91 9.22 12.46
CA GLU A 134 -31.96 10.55 11.89
C GLU A 134 -32.15 11.57 13.01
N GLN A 135 -31.28 12.56 13.06
CA GLN A 135 -31.29 13.59 14.10
C GLN A 135 -31.26 14.98 13.52
N TYR A 136 -32.20 15.81 13.98
CA TYR A 136 -32.20 17.25 13.76
C TYR A 136 -31.93 17.94 15.08
N ARG A 137 -30.95 18.84 15.09
CA ARG A 137 -30.57 19.63 16.25
C ARG A 137 -30.47 21.11 15.91
N LYS A 138 -30.98 21.97 16.80
CA LYS A 138 -30.78 23.41 16.76
C LYS A 138 -30.73 23.99 18.17
N GLY A 139 -29.52 24.26 18.64
CA GLY A 139 -29.27 24.64 20.03
C GLY A 139 -29.76 23.56 21.02
N ASN A 140 -30.58 23.95 21.96
CA ASN A 140 -31.15 23.04 22.97
C ASN A 140 -32.32 22.21 22.47
N LYS A 141 -32.78 22.43 21.23
CA LYS A 141 -33.88 21.65 20.62
C LYS A 141 -33.31 20.55 19.78
N ALA A 142 -33.81 19.34 19.93
CA ALA A 142 -33.47 18.22 19.08
C ALA A 142 -34.63 17.24 18.94
N ILE A 143 -34.71 16.59 17.78
CA ILE A 143 -35.55 15.43 17.55
C ILE A 143 -34.69 14.34 16.92
N GLN A 144 -34.84 13.11 17.41
CA GLN A 144 -34.09 11.94 16.90
C GLN A 144 -35.10 10.82 16.64
N TYR A 145 -35.03 10.29 15.45
CA TYR A 145 -35.78 9.11 15.02
C TYR A 145 -34.82 7.92 14.97
N GLU A 146 -35.14 6.84 15.67
CA GLU A 146 -34.44 5.57 15.62
C GLU A 146 -35.38 4.50 15.11
N ASN A 147 -35.01 3.88 14.02
CA ASN A 147 -35.76 2.77 13.44
C ASN A 147 -34.88 1.56 13.35
N SER A 148 -35.29 0.46 13.93
CA SER A 148 -34.59 -0.80 13.78
C SER A 148 -35.48 -1.86 13.16
N TYR A 149 -34.88 -2.61 12.24
CA TYR A 149 -35.50 -3.69 11.51
C TYR A 149 -34.62 -4.93 11.63
N ILE A 150 -35.17 -6.00 12.20
CA ILE A 150 -34.44 -7.25 12.41
C ILE A 150 -35.27 -8.38 11.85
N LYS A 151 -34.69 -9.15 10.93
CA LYS A 151 -35.26 -10.38 10.37
C LYS A 151 -34.70 -11.60 11.11
N ASP A 152 -35.55 -12.29 11.84
CA ASP A 152 -35.22 -13.51 12.59
C ASP A 152 -36.05 -14.67 12.00
N GLY A 153 -35.45 -15.41 11.07
CA GLY A 153 -36.15 -16.40 10.25
C GLY A 153 -37.30 -15.79 9.44
N ASN A 154 -38.53 -16.22 9.72
CA ASN A 154 -39.74 -15.66 9.09
C ASN A 154 -40.39 -14.52 9.90
N LYS A 155 -39.83 -14.16 11.05
CA LYS A 155 -40.35 -13.09 11.90
C LYS A 155 -39.57 -11.80 11.64
N ILE A 156 -40.30 -10.69 11.63
CA ILE A 156 -39.77 -9.35 11.48
C ILE A 156 -40.04 -8.64 12.78
N LYS A 157 -39.00 -8.11 13.40
CA LYS A 157 -39.12 -7.22 14.54
C LYS A 157 -38.85 -5.80 14.08
N ILE A 158 -39.75 -4.90 14.36
CA ILE A 158 -39.63 -3.46 14.09
C ILE A 158 -39.65 -2.75 15.41
N SER A 159 -38.70 -1.84 15.63
CA SER A 159 -38.73 -0.93 16.78
C SER A 159 -38.51 0.48 16.28
N ASN A 160 -39.42 1.36 16.62
CA ASN A 160 -39.34 2.77 16.30
C ASN A 160 -39.26 3.56 17.61
N LYS A 161 -38.29 4.45 17.71
CA LYS A 161 -38.17 5.35 18.83
C LYS A 161 -38.09 6.78 18.30
N THR A 162 -38.76 7.70 18.95
CA THR A 162 -38.61 9.11 18.68
C THR A 162 -38.25 9.81 19.98
N HIS A 163 -37.08 10.40 20.02
CA HIS A 163 -36.65 11.19 21.16
C HIS A 163 -36.88 12.68 20.82
N TYR A 164 -37.51 13.40 21.74
CA TYR A 164 -37.74 14.83 21.58
C TYR A 164 -37.18 15.57 22.79
N ASN A 165 -36.41 16.61 22.54
CA ASN A 165 -35.86 17.50 23.52
C ASN A 165 -36.14 18.96 23.14
N SER A 166 -36.63 19.75 24.10
CA SER A 166 -36.77 21.20 23.98
C SER A 166 -36.45 21.86 25.32
N ASN A 167 -36.51 23.18 25.38
CA ASN A 167 -36.25 23.91 26.63
C ASN A 167 -37.30 23.59 27.74
N THR A 168 -38.43 23.01 27.39
CA THR A 168 -39.56 22.80 28.33
C THR A 168 -39.95 21.34 28.50
N GLU A 169 -39.60 20.48 27.55
CA GLU A 169 -40.03 19.09 27.53
C GLU A 169 -38.90 18.17 27.05
N ASN A 170 -38.81 17.01 27.69
CA ASN A 170 -37.97 15.94 27.26
C ASN A 170 -38.72 14.60 27.42
N PHE A 171 -38.90 13.88 26.32
CA PHE A 171 -39.57 12.56 26.35
C PHE A 171 -39.17 11.70 25.17
N SER A 172 -39.44 10.40 25.31
CA SER A 172 -39.26 9.42 24.22
C SER A 172 -40.57 8.70 23.94
N LEU A 173 -40.87 8.52 22.66
CA LEU A 173 -41.95 7.69 22.17
C LEU A 173 -41.35 6.37 21.66
N ILE A 174 -41.84 5.25 22.16
CA ILE A 174 -41.32 3.93 21.79
C ILE A 174 -42.46 3.12 21.22
N SER A 175 -42.25 2.49 20.05
CA SER A 175 -43.23 1.60 19.43
C SER A 175 -42.52 0.35 18.90
N ASP A 176 -43.01 -0.82 19.24
CA ASP A 176 -42.58 -2.12 18.73
C ASP A 176 -43.50 -2.69 17.66
N GLY A 177 -44.40 -1.85 17.13
CA GLY A 177 -45.43 -2.24 16.16
C GLY A 177 -46.74 -2.71 16.82
N ILE A 178 -46.75 -3.01 18.12
CA ILE A 178 -47.93 -3.45 18.89
C ILE A 178 -48.18 -2.48 20.04
N ASN A 179 -47.17 -2.19 20.82
CA ASN A 179 -47.23 -1.34 21.99
C ASN A 179 -46.69 0.05 21.65
N LYS A 180 -47.35 1.07 22.22
CA LYS A 180 -46.89 2.46 22.10
C LYS A 180 -46.74 3.03 23.52
N GLU A 181 -45.54 3.42 23.88
CA GLU A 181 -45.22 3.93 25.22
C GLU A 181 -44.58 5.31 25.12
N LYS A 182 -44.97 6.22 26.03
CA LYS A 182 -44.34 7.52 26.22
C LYS A 182 -43.59 7.50 27.55
N VAL A 183 -42.30 7.73 27.49
CA VAL A 183 -41.41 7.78 28.65
C VAL A 183 -41.01 9.25 28.89
N LYS A 184 -41.31 9.78 30.07
CA LYS A 184 -40.87 11.12 30.48
C LYS A 184 -39.43 11.08 31.01
N GLY A 185 -38.68 12.15 30.76
CA GLY A 185 -37.32 12.30 31.30
C GLY A 185 -36.33 11.30 30.71
N SER A 186 -36.50 10.95 29.42
CA SER A 186 -35.48 10.16 28.71
C SER A 186 -34.17 10.88 28.78
N GLU A 187 -33.08 10.09 28.68
CA GLU A 187 -31.73 10.62 28.57
C GLU A 187 -31.67 11.74 27.53
N ASP A 188 -30.94 12.82 27.82
CA ASP A 188 -30.77 13.90 26.87
C ASP A 188 -30.31 13.32 25.54
N ILE A 189 -30.92 13.81 24.42
CA ILE A 189 -30.48 13.39 23.11
C ILE A 189 -29.02 13.79 22.97
N GLN A 190 -28.14 12.79 23.10
CA GLN A 190 -26.71 12.99 22.92
C GLN A 190 -26.42 13.27 21.43
N ASN A 191 -25.33 13.95 21.17
CA ASN A 191 -24.85 14.07 19.80
C ASN A 191 -24.58 12.68 19.23
N LEU A 192 -24.98 12.45 17.99
CA LEU A 192 -24.71 11.18 17.31
C LEU A 192 -23.19 10.92 17.32
N GLU A 193 -22.78 9.79 17.89
CA GLU A 193 -21.41 9.35 17.81
C GLU A 193 -21.08 9.01 16.35
N TRP A 194 -20.12 9.72 15.79
CA TRP A 194 -19.65 9.51 14.43
C TRP A 194 -18.27 8.86 14.48
N GLN A 195 -18.10 7.86 13.66
CA GLN A 195 -16.76 7.37 13.44
C GLN A 195 -15.98 8.41 12.61
N ASP A 196 -14.99 9.02 13.22
CA ASP A 196 -14.14 10.03 12.60
C ASP A 196 -12.88 9.39 12.02
N LEU A 197 -12.29 10.01 11.01
CA LEU A 197 -10.99 9.59 10.47
C LEU A 197 -9.87 9.60 11.51
N SER A 198 -10.01 10.38 12.59
CA SER A 198 -9.07 10.43 13.70
C SER A 198 -8.94 9.07 14.42
N GLU A 199 -10.05 8.38 14.62
CA GLU A 199 -10.09 7.08 15.27
C GLU A 199 -9.43 5.99 14.40
N LEU A 200 -9.54 6.14 13.09
CA LEU A 200 -9.00 5.18 12.12
C LEU A 200 -7.49 5.31 11.89
N LYS A 201 -6.84 6.36 12.47
CA LYS A 201 -5.38 6.62 12.35
C LYS A 201 -4.86 6.55 10.91
N ILE A 202 -5.67 6.97 9.95
CA ILE A 202 -5.37 6.88 8.52
C ILE A 202 -4.18 7.75 8.08
N ASN A 203 -3.81 8.77 8.86
CA ASN A 203 -2.71 9.68 8.59
C ASN A 203 -1.33 9.10 8.95
N SER A 204 -1.25 7.80 9.20
CA SER A 204 0.02 7.14 9.52
C SER A 204 0.78 6.75 8.25
N LEU A 205 2.11 6.67 8.35
CA LEU A 205 2.95 6.13 7.27
C LEU A 205 2.59 4.67 6.96
N TYR A 206 2.18 3.93 7.98
CA TYR A 206 1.72 2.55 7.85
C TYR A 206 0.50 2.46 6.92
N SER A 207 -0.54 3.28 7.17
CA SER A 207 -1.71 3.37 6.28
C SER A 207 -1.32 3.78 4.86
N ALA A 208 -0.39 4.73 4.69
CA ALA A 208 0.08 5.13 3.36
C ALA A 208 0.78 3.99 2.59
N ILE A 209 1.46 3.08 3.28
CA ILE A 209 2.10 1.92 2.64
C ILE A 209 1.06 0.88 2.25
N TYR A 210 0.20 0.48 3.17
CA TYR A 210 -0.64 -0.71 3.03
C TYR A 210 -2.02 -0.44 2.44
N SER A 211 -2.63 0.74 2.69
CA SER A 211 -3.95 1.05 2.14
C SER A 211 -3.90 1.32 0.63
N LYS A 212 -4.99 0.99 -0.05
CA LYS A 212 -5.24 1.42 -1.43
C LYS A 212 -6.10 2.69 -1.39
N VAL A 213 -5.62 3.74 -2.01
CA VAL A 213 -6.32 5.04 -2.09
C VAL A 213 -6.61 5.34 -3.54
N LYS A 214 -7.89 5.52 -3.86
CA LYS A 214 -8.36 5.80 -5.22
C LYS A 214 -9.34 6.97 -5.21
N LYS A 215 -9.15 7.95 -6.09
CA LYS A 215 -10.16 8.99 -6.32
C LYS A 215 -11.36 8.38 -7.08
N ILE A 216 -12.58 8.64 -6.59
CA ILE A 216 -13.84 8.17 -7.17
C ILE A 216 -14.86 9.32 -7.19
N ASN A 217 -15.90 9.18 -7.98
CA ASN A 217 -17.11 9.99 -7.85
C ASN A 217 -18.18 9.10 -7.17
N TYR A 218 -18.68 9.53 -6.03
CA TYR A 218 -19.71 8.84 -5.27
C TYR A 218 -20.89 9.79 -5.05
N GLU A 219 -22.07 9.43 -5.52
CA GLU A 219 -23.27 10.25 -5.43
C GLU A 219 -23.07 11.71 -5.92
N LYS A 220 -22.39 11.88 -7.04
CA LYS A 220 -22.03 13.18 -7.65
C LYS A 220 -21.04 14.02 -6.81
N ARG A 221 -20.37 13.44 -5.82
CA ARG A 221 -19.35 14.09 -4.99
C ARG A 221 -17.95 13.54 -5.34
N ASP A 222 -16.97 14.40 -5.28
CA ASP A 222 -15.55 14.00 -5.39
C ASP A 222 -15.13 13.34 -4.09
N CYS A 223 -14.76 12.06 -4.16
CA CYS A 223 -14.45 11.25 -2.99
C CYS A 223 -13.14 10.47 -3.17
N TYR A 224 -12.62 9.98 -2.07
CA TYR A 224 -11.56 8.97 -2.03
C TYR A 224 -12.11 7.67 -1.45
N LEU A 225 -11.89 6.58 -2.17
CA LEU A 225 -12.06 5.22 -1.64
C LEU A 225 -10.75 4.79 -1.01
N ILE A 226 -10.80 4.48 0.28
CA ILE A 226 -9.68 3.99 1.08
C ILE A 226 -10.01 2.54 1.45
N GLN A 227 -9.15 1.61 1.05
CA GLN A 227 -9.27 0.19 1.42
C GLN A 227 -8.11 -0.16 2.34
N ASP A 228 -8.43 -0.53 3.58
CA ASP A 228 -7.47 -0.87 4.62
C ASP A 228 -8.00 -2.01 5.49
N PHE A 229 -7.19 -3.04 5.75
CA PHE A 229 -7.44 -4.14 6.69
C PHE A 229 -8.89 -4.68 6.75
N GLY A 230 -9.50 -4.94 5.60
CA GLY A 230 -10.88 -5.46 5.54
C GLY A 230 -11.97 -4.39 5.70
N GLN A 231 -11.58 -3.12 5.68
CA GLN A 231 -12.51 -2.00 5.65
C GLN A 231 -12.42 -1.27 4.31
N GLU A 232 -13.56 -0.83 3.83
CA GLU A 232 -13.68 0.11 2.71
C GLU A 232 -14.33 1.39 3.21
N ILE A 233 -13.66 2.51 3.02
CA ILE A 233 -14.11 3.81 3.51
C ILE A 233 -14.21 4.76 2.33
N VAL A 234 -15.37 5.38 2.15
CA VAL A 234 -15.59 6.46 1.18
C VAL A 234 -15.58 7.79 1.93
N VAL A 235 -14.63 8.64 1.58
CA VAL A 235 -14.37 9.92 2.23
C VAL A 235 -14.55 11.04 1.22
N GLU A 236 -15.32 12.07 1.56
CA GLU A 236 -15.50 13.26 0.72
C GLU A 236 -14.19 14.07 0.66
N ALA A 237 -13.75 14.42 -0.54
CA ALA A 237 -12.45 15.05 -0.77
C ALA A 237 -12.35 16.47 -0.19
N ASN A 238 -13.47 17.19 -0.14
CA ASN A 238 -13.52 18.60 0.29
C ASN A 238 -13.58 18.76 1.81
N THR A 239 -14.26 17.84 2.49
CA THR A 239 -14.58 17.97 3.92
C THR A 239 -13.81 16.97 4.79
N GLY A 240 -13.32 15.86 4.22
CA GLY A 240 -12.78 14.74 4.99
C GLY A 240 -13.84 13.92 5.71
N ASN A 241 -15.13 14.13 5.42
CA ASN A 241 -16.20 13.37 6.03
C ASN A 241 -16.27 11.96 5.49
N ILE A 242 -16.47 10.99 6.38
CA ILE A 242 -16.84 9.64 5.98
C ILE A 242 -18.28 9.67 5.49
N ILE A 243 -18.52 9.22 4.26
CA ILE A 243 -19.86 9.07 3.67
C ILE A 243 -20.34 7.63 3.83
N ARG A 244 -19.43 6.68 3.60
CA ARG A 244 -19.76 5.25 3.67
C ARG A 244 -18.56 4.48 4.21
N MET A 245 -18.84 3.52 5.06
CA MET A 245 -17.85 2.56 5.54
C MET A 245 -18.44 1.15 5.48
N VAL A 246 -17.66 0.23 4.94
CA VAL A 246 -17.96 -1.19 4.94
C VAL A 246 -16.90 -1.90 5.77
N SER A 247 -17.31 -2.59 6.81
CA SER A 247 -16.44 -3.42 7.63
C SER A 247 -16.76 -4.90 7.38
N SER A 248 -15.76 -5.68 6.99
CA SER A 248 -15.89 -7.11 6.67
C SER A 248 -15.18 -7.98 7.70
N LEU A 249 -15.24 -7.65 8.98
CA LEU A 249 -14.63 -8.41 10.06
C LEU A 249 -15.69 -9.03 10.99
N PRO A 250 -15.64 -10.34 11.20
CA PRO A 250 -15.10 -11.45 10.42
C PRO A 250 -15.97 -11.77 9.19
N GLU A 251 -15.49 -12.58 8.26
CA GLU A 251 -16.05 -12.82 6.91
C GLU A 251 -17.58 -13.07 6.83
N GLU A 252 -18.23 -13.52 7.89
CA GLU A 252 -19.67 -13.79 7.93
C GLU A 252 -20.56 -12.59 8.30
N GLN A 253 -20.01 -11.43 8.63
CA GLN A 253 -20.77 -10.31 9.19
C GLN A 253 -20.36 -8.94 8.63
N THR A 254 -20.44 -8.79 7.32
CA THR A 254 -20.25 -7.48 6.71
C THR A 254 -21.27 -6.49 7.22
N THR A 255 -20.80 -5.40 7.82
CA THR A 255 -21.65 -4.27 8.24
C THR A 255 -21.34 -3.07 7.36
N THR A 256 -22.35 -2.47 6.80
CA THR A 256 -22.24 -1.23 6.03
C THR A 256 -22.82 -0.10 6.85
N PHE A 257 -22.03 0.96 7.00
CA PHE A 257 -22.46 2.21 7.59
C PHE A 257 -22.52 3.27 6.49
N GLU A 258 -23.59 4.01 6.45
CA GLU A 258 -23.79 5.17 5.57
C GLU A 258 -24.06 6.37 6.43
N TYR A 259 -23.37 7.48 6.15
CA TYR A 259 -23.40 8.69 6.94
C TYR A 259 -23.79 9.86 6.05
N PHE A 260 -24.76 10.63 6.52
CA PHE A 260 -25.11 11.91 5.93
C PHE A 260 -25.11 12.96 7.03
N ARG A 261 -24.60 14.14 6.76
CA ARG A 261 -24.65 15.27 7.68
C ARG A 261 -24.58 16.60 6.95
N GLU A 262 -25.40 17.53 7.42
CA GLU A 262 -25.40 18.91 6.98
C GLU A 262 -25.39 19.82 8.20
N PHE A 263 -24.69 20.94 8.11
CA PHE A 263 -24.58 21.91 9.20
C PHE A 263 -25.28 23.19 8.83
N ASP A 264 -25.82 23.88 9.85
CA ASP A 264 -26.47 25.19 9.75
C ASP A 264 -27.67 25.21 8.80
N THR A 265 -28.26 24.05 8.54
CA THR A 265 -29.45 23.90 7.64
C THR A 265 -30.77 23.75 8.38
N VAL A 266 -30.75 23.35 9.66
CA VAL A 266 -31.98 23.02 10.41
C VAL A 266 -32.76 24.28 10.79
N GLN A 267 -34.04 24.28 10.47
CA GLN A 267 -34.98 25.30 10.85
C GLN A 267 -35.85 24.85 12.05
N ASP A 268 -36.51 25.78 12.75
CA ASP A 268 -37.40 25.42 13.87
C ASP A 268 -38.58 24.56 13.40
N SER A 269 -38.96 24.66 12.13
CA SER A 269 -39.98 23.83 11.48
C SER A 269 -39.59 22.37 11.31
N ASP A 270 -38.31 22.05 11.37
CA ASP A 270 -37.83 20.70 11.18
C ASP A 270 -37.82 19.89 12.51
N ILE A 271 -37.89 20.61 13.63
CA ILE A 271 -37.96 20.05 14.98
C ILE A 271 -39.41 20.19 15.51
N ILE A 272 -40.32 19.41 14.91
CA ILE A 272 -41.72 19.44 15.28
C ILE A 272 -41.94 18.53 16.49
N ARG A 273 -42.68 19.06 17.51
CA ARG A 273 -43.10 18.26 18.65
C ARG A 273 -43.98 17.09 18.18
N PRO A 274 -43.60 15.81 18.46
CA PRO A 274 -44.39 14.67 18.06
C PRO A 274 -45.76 14.63 18.79
N GLU A 275 -46.78 14.11 18.10
CA GLU A 275 -48.06 13.84 18.73
C GLU A 275 -47.94 12.66 19.71
N THR A 276 -48.56 12.79 20.87
CA THR A 276 -48.44 11.80 21.97
C THR A 276 -49.78 11.15 22.35
N THR A 277 -50.88 11.49 21.67
CA THR A 277 -52.25 11.04 21.99
C THR A 277 -52.43 9.53 21.95
N ASP A 278 -51.67 8.84 21.09
CA ASP A 278 -51.74 7.38 20.91
C ASP A 278 -50.81 6.58 21.79
N TYR A 279 -50.06 7.24 22.69
CA TYR A 279 -49.07 6.61 23.53
C TYR A 279 -49.51 6.57 24.99
N MET A 280 -49.28 5.40 25.63
CA MET A 280 -49.52 5.24 27.06
C MET A 280 -48.33 5.85 27.84
N GLU A 281 -48.66 6.68 28.83
CA GLU A 281 -47.61 7.22 29.76
C GLU A 281 -47.10 6.13 30.65
N LYS A 282 -45.78 6.05 30.76
CA LYS A 282 -45.10 5.13 31.66
C LYS A 282 -44.29 5.88 32.67
#